data_e495fe6a1f3e484093fa5a183064567e
#
_entry.id   e495fe6a1f3e484093fa5a183064567e
#
_cell.length_a   1.000
_cell.length_b   1.000
_cell.length_c   1.000
_cell.angle_alpha   90.00
_cell.angle_beta   90.00
_cell.angle_gamma   90.00
#
_symmetry.space_group_name_H-M   'P 1'
#
loop_
_entity.id
_entity.type
_entity.pdbx_description
1 polymer ?
#
loop_
_entity_poly.entity_id
_entity_poly.type
_entity_poly.pdbx_seq_one_letter_code
_entity_poly.pdbx_strand_id
1 'polypeptide(L)'
;VEANDLGAVNLVQGKLPFVAGPHLNIYNESTLATYARYGLKRWVPPLEGTRALVETLHRSRPEGVETEVFVFGKLPLAFSARCFTARHYNLNKDDCQFKCLDHPEGMTLKTREGQSFLCINGIQTMSAQSYNLLAEVPTMREMGIDILRISPQPTYTAEIVAAFDAARNGRPAAADAAWNPEGLVDGYWFGDAGIAQRHTQAVTELQGA
;
A
#
# COMPACT_ATOMS: atom_id res chain seq x y z
N VAL A 1 -12.13 -12.00 6.32
CA VAL A 1 -11.44 -12.45 5.10
C VAL A 1 -11.21 -11.24 4.21
N GLU A 2 -10.01 -11.08 3.63
CA GLU A 2 -9.76 -10.12 2.56
C GLU A 2 -9.78 -10.86 1.22
N ALA A 3 -10.55 -10.35 0.27
CA ALA A 3 -10.66 -10.84 -1.08
C ALA A 3 -9.93 -9.91 -2.04
N ASN A 4 -9.02 -10.45 -2.84
CA ASN A 4 -8.24 -9.73 -3.85
C ASN A 4 -8.54 -10.20 -5.29
N ASP A 5 -9.47 -11.13 -5.46
CA ASP A 5 -9.96 -11.62 -6.74
C ASP A 5 -11.43 -12.05 -6.67
N LEU A 6 -12.07 -12.17 -7.83
CA LEU A 6 -13.49 -12.54 -7.93
C LEU A 6 -13.79 -13.96 -7.46
N GLY A 7 -12.82 -14.88 -7.54
CA GLY A 7 -12.97 -16.24 -7.04
C GLY A 7 -13.15 -16.25 -5.53
N ALA A 8 -12.32 -15.49 -4.81
CA ALA A 8 -12.44 -15.31 -3.37
C ALA A 8 -13.79 -14.66 -3.00
N VAL A 9 -14.21 -13.60 -3.70
CA VAL A 9 -15.53 -12.98 -3.49
C VAL A 9 -16.66 -13.98 -3.67
N ASN A 10 -16.61 -14.79 -4.75
CA ASN A 10 -17.63 -15.81 -5.02
C ASN A 10 -17.73 -16.88 -3.91
N LEU A 11 -16.62 -17.21 -3.28
CA LEU A 11 -16.59 -18.18 -2.17
C LEU A 11 -17.22 -17.64 -0.89
N VAL A 12 -17.07 -16.34 -0.60
CA VAL A 12 -17.47 -15.73 0.68
C VAL A 12 -18.81 -14.98 0.61
N GLN A 13 -19.25 -14.54 -0.59
CA GLN A 13 -20.49 -13.78 -0.73
C GLN A 13 -21.71 -14.52 -0.15
N GLY A 14 -22.52 -13.82 0.64
CA GLY A 14 -23.69 -14.37 1.31
C GLY A 14 -23.40 -15.35 2.45
N LYS A 15 -22.12 -15.61 2.77
CA LYS A 15 -21.69 -16.53 3.83
C LYS A 15 -20.92 -15.81 4.92
N LEU A 16 -20.00 -14.93 4.56
CA LEU A 16 -19.11 -14.22 5.48
C LEU A 16 -18.96 -12.76 5.06
N PRO A 17 -18.84 -11.81 6.01
CA PRO A 17 -18.39 -10.47 5.70
C PRO A 17 -16.95 -10.49 5.19
N PHE A 18 -16.62 -9.58 4.24
CA PHE A 18 -15.28 -9.53 3.68
C PHE A 18 -14.76 -8.10 3.51
N VAL A 19 -13.45 -8.00 3.39
CA VAL A 19 -12.71 -6.80 2.99
C VAL A 19 -12.42 -6.91 1.49
N ALA A 20 -12.76 -5.90 0.72
CA ALA A 20 -12.33 -5.79 -0.67
C ALA A 20 -10.91 -5.23 -0.69
N GLY A 21 -9.94 -6.08 -1.00
CA GLY A 21 -8.55 -5.67 -1.14
C GLY A 21 -8.30 -4.84 -2.41
N PRO A 22 -7.13 -4.19 -2.51
CA PRO A 22 -6.83 -3.23 -3.58
C PRO A 22 -6.88 -3.85 -4.99
N HIS A 23 -6.63 -5.14 -5.12
CA HIS A 23 -6.62 -5.84 -6.42
C HIS A 23 -8.00 -6.19 -6.96
N LEU A 24 -9.08 -5.90 -6.22
CA LEU A 24 -10.45 -5.94 -6.78
C LEU A 24 -10.75 -4.73 -7.68
N ASN A 25 -9.87 -3.74 -7.72
CA ASN A 25 -9.92 -2.63 -8.66
C ASN A 25 -11.26 -1.86 -8.62
N ILE A 26 -11.71 -1.47 -7.42
CA ILE A 26 -12.94 -0.72 -7.24
C ILE A 26 -12.65 0.77 -7.39
N TYR A 27 -13.03 1.35 -8.55
CA TYR A 27 -12.77 2.74 -8.91
C TYR A 27 -14.02 3.63 -8.98
N ASN A 28 -15.21 3.07 -8.72
CA ASN A 28 -16.45 3.82 -8.83
C ASN A 28 -17.52 3.35 -7.84
N GLU A 29 -18.49 4.20 -7.60
CA GLU A 29 -19.56 4.00 -6.62
C GLU A 29 -20.46 2.80 -6.96
N SER A 30 -20.77 2.60 -8.24
CA SER A 30 -21.61 1.48 -8.68
C SER A 30 -20.99 0.13 -8.38
N THR A 31 -19.68 0.02 -8.60
CA THR A 31 -18.93 -1.19 -8.27
C THR A 31 -18.88 -1.39 -6.75
N LEU A 32 -18.58 -0.32 -5.98
CA LEU A 32 -18.55 -0.38 -4.52
C LEU A 32 -19.92 -0.80 -3.94
N ALA A 33 -21.02 -0.22 -4.45
CA ALA A 33 -22.37 -0.59 -4.05
C ALA A 33 -22.73 -2.03 -4.42
N THR A 34 -22.20 -2.55 -5.53
CA THR A 34 -22.41 -3.94 -5.92
C THR A 34 -21.73 -4.90 -4.95
N TYR A 35 -20.49 -4.65 -4.58
CA TYR A 35 -19.79 -5.47 -3.59
C TYR A 35 -20.41 -5.36 -2.19
N ALA A 36 -20.96 -4.20 -1.83
CA ALA A 36 -21.69 -4.04 -0.56
C ALA A 36 -22.88 -5.01 -0.47
N ARG A 37 -23.62 -5.22 -1.58
CA ARG A 37 -24.70 -6.22 -1.63
C ARG A 37 -24.20 -7.66 -1.49
N TYR A 38 -22.94 -7.93 -1.79
CA TYR A 38 -22.31 -9.24 -1.60
C TYR A 38 -21.76 -9.47 -0.19
N GLY A 39 -21.86 -8.47 0.69
CA GLY A 39 -21.41 -8.56 2.09
C GLY A 39 -20.07 -7.88 2.38
N LEU A 40 -19.64 -6.97 1.49
CA LEU A 40 -18.48 -6.10 1.75
C LEU A 40 -18.71 -5.29 3.02
N LYS A 41 -17.70 -5.27 3.90
CA LYS A 41 -17.65 -4.45 5.12
C LYS A 41 -16.56 -3.40 5.12
N ARG A 42 -15.54 -3.59 4.28
CA ARG A 42 -14.41 -2.66 4.20
C ARG A 42 -13.85 -2.65 2.79
N TRP A 43 -13.57 -1.47 2.31
CA TRP A 43 -12.96 -1.22 1.00
C TRP A 43 -11.55 -0.68 1.17
N VAL A 44 -10.59 -1.30 0.48
CA VAL A 44 -9.23 -0.80 0.32
C VAL A 44 -9.13 -0.25 -1.10
N PRO A 45 -8.87 1.05 -1.29
CA PRO A 45 -8.66 1.64 -2.61
C PRO A 45 -7.55 0.93 -3.40
N PRO A 46 -7.63 0.91 -4.72
CA PRO A 46 -6.49 0.56 -5.56
C PRO A 46 -5.26 1.40 -5.17
N LEU A 47 -4.08 0.79 -5.21
CA LEU A 47 -2.84 1.41 -4.68
C LEU A 47 -2.46 2.70 -5.41
N GLU A 48 -2.81 2.82 -6.69
CA GLU A 48 -2.65 4.00 -7.52
C GLU A 48 -3.81 5.00 -7.38
N GLY A 49 -4.75 4.73 -6.48
CA GLY A 49 -5.90 5.60 -6.22
C GLY A 49 -5.49 6.97 -5.67
N THR A 50 -5.96 8.02 -6.33
CA THR A 50 -5.68 9.39 -5.89
C THR A 50 -6.52 9.77 -4.67
N ARG A 51 -6.08 10.79 -3.93
CA ARG A 51 -6.87 11.42 -2.86
C ARG A 51 -8.29 11.74 -3.31
N ALA A 52 -8.45 12.34 -4.49
CA ALA A 52 -9.76 12.72 -5.03
C ALA A 52 -10.67 11.51 -5.25
N LEU A 53 -10.14 10.40 -5.77
CA LEU A 53 -10.88 9.14 -5.90
C LEU A 53 -11.31 8.62 -4.52
N VAL A 54 -10.38 8.56 -3.58
CA VAL A 54 -10.65 8.07 -2.23
C VAL A 54 -11.73 8.91 -1.56
N GLU A 55 -11.63 10.25 -1.62
CA GLU A 55 -12.59 11.18 -1.04
C GLU A 55 -13.99 11.00 -1.65
N THR A 56 -14.08 10.87 -2.98
CA THR A 56 -15.35 10.69 -3.68
C THR A 56 -16.03 9.39 -3.26
N LEU A 57 -15.32 8.27 -3.28
CA LEU A 57 -15.91 6.98 -2.95
C LEU A 57 -16.18 6.85 -1.45
N HIS A 58 -15.34 7.45 -0.61
CA HIS A 58 -15.57 7.48 0.84
C HIS A 58 -16.87 8.20 1.20
N ARG A 59 -17.16 9.34 0.56
CA ARG A 59 -18.40 10.10 0.79
C ARG A 59 -19.66 9.39 0.28
N SER A 60 -19.53 8.66 -0.83
CA SER A 60 -20.66 7.97 -1.48
C SER A 60 -20.80 6.49 -1.09
N ARG A 61 -19.93 5.99 -0.20
CA ARG A 61 -19.95 4.58 0.18
C ARG A 61 -21.25 4.18 0.85
N PRO A 62 -21.72 2.94 0.61
CA PRO A 62 -22.87 2.41 1.31
C PRO A 62 -22.67 2.42 2.84
N GLU A 63 -23.78 2.62 3.57
CA GLU A 63 -23.79 2.60 5.03
C GLU A 63 -23.20 1.29 5.58
N GLY A 64 -22.35 1.39 6.61
CA GLY A 64 -21.69 0.26 7.24
C GLY A 64 -20.49 -0.31 6.46
N VAL A 65 -20.04 0.37 5.39
CA VAL A 65 -18.78 0.06 4.70
C VAL A 65 -17.69 1.00 5.20
N GLU A 66 -16.61 0.45 5.74
CA GLU A 66 -15.42 1.18 6.17
C GLU A 66 -14.47 1.44 4.98
N THR A 67 -13.70 2.53 5.04
CA THR A 67 -12.62 2.83 4.10
C THR A 67 -11.28 2.61 4.79
N GLU A 68 -10.42 1.79 4.20
CA GLU A 68 -9.07 1.52 4.69
C GLU A 68 -8.05 1.98 3.66
N VAL A 69 -7.18 2.93 4.00
CA VAL A 69 -6.17 3.49 3.09
C VAL A 69 -4.80 2.88 3.39
N PHE A 70 -4.11 2.40 2.35
CA PHE A 70 -2.71 1.98 2.44
C PHE A 70 -1.84 3.23 2.59
N VAL A 71 -1.20 3.39 3.75
CA VAL A 71 -0.49 4.64 4.09
C VAL A 71 1.02 4.48 4.20
N PHE A 72 1.53 3.27 4.37
CA PHE A 72 2.97 3.03 4.47
C PHE A 72 3.38 1.64 3.99
N GLY A 73 4.51 1.59 3.26
CA GLY A 73 5.24 0.39 2.87
C GLY A 73 5.51 0.27 1.37
N LYS A 74 6.23 -0.75 0.98
CA LYS A 74 6.44 -1.07 -0.43
C LYS A 74 5.11 -1.48 -1.06
N LEU A 75 4.73 -0.82 -2.16
CA LEU A 75 3.46 -1.08 -2.83
C LEU A 75 3.49 -2.47 -3.50
N PRO A 76 2.55 -3.38 -3.19
CA PRO A 76 2.43 -4.68 -3.87
C PRO A 76 1.84 -4.49 -5.27
N LEU A 77 2.70 -4.45 -6.28
CA LEU A 77 2.32 -4.12 -7.66
C LEU A 77 1.84 -5.34 -8.46
N ALA A 78 2.41 -6.51 -8.21
CA ALA A 78 2.04 -7.74 -8.92
C ALA A 78 2.39 -8.99 -8.12
N PHE A 79 1.67 -10.08 -8.43
CA PHE A 79 1.92 -11.41 -7.92
C PHE A 79 2.19 -12.38 -9.06
N SER A 80 3.20 -13.25 -8.90
CA SER A 80 3.54 -14.29 -9.87
C SER A 80 3.13 -15.67 -9.35
N ALA A 81 2.73 -16.55 -10.25
CA ALA A 81 2.55 -17.96 -9.92
C ALA A 81 3.88 -18.70 -9.63
N ARG A 82 5.01 -18.07 -9.95
CA ARG A 82 6.36 -18.63 -9.74
C ARG A 82 7.15 -17.74 -8.80
N CYS A 83 7.91 -18.37 -7.87
CA CYS A 83 8.78 -17.67 -6.97
C CYS A 83 10.01 -17.13 -7.72
N PHE A 84 10.15 -15.81 -7.80
CA PHE A 84 11.28 -15.15 -8.44
C PHE A 84 12.59 -15.41 -7.68
N THR A 85 12.54 -15.47 -6.35
CA THR A 85 13.73 -15.76 -5.54
C THR A 85 14.26 -17.16 -5.84
N ALA A 86 13.42 -18.19 -5.84
CA ALA A 86 13.84 -19.55 -6.19
C ALA A 86 14.44 -19.59 -7.61
N ARG A 87 13.82 -18.90 -8.57
CA ARG A 87 14.31 -18.82 -9.95
C ARG A 87 15.67 -18.13 -10.04
N HIS A 88 15.90 -17.07 -9.27
CA HIS A 88 17.19 -16.37 -9.21
C HIS A 88 18.31 -17.31 -8.79
N TYR A 89 18.04 -18.20 -7.83
CA TYR A 89 18.98 -19.21 -7.35
C TYR A 89 18.95 -20.53 -8.16
N ASN A 90 18.20 -20.56 -9.27
CA ASN A 90 18.02 -21.77 -10.11
C ASN A 90 17.51 -22.98 -9.32
N LEU A 91 16.63 -22.75 -8.36
CA LEU A 91 15.99 -23.76 -7.52
C LEU A 91 14.59 -24.09 -8.01
N ASN A 92 14.16 -25.34 -7.78
CA ASN A 92 12.77 -25.73 -7.99
C ASN A 92 11.86 -25.09 -6.94
N LYS A 93 10.60 -24.85 -7.32
CA LYS A 93 9.58 -24.29 -6.43
C LYS A 93 9.38 -25.13 -5.16
N ASP A 94 9.41 -26.44 -5.29
CA ASP A 94 9.16 -27.39 -4.19
C ASP A 94 10.42 -27.70 -3.35
N ASP A 95 11.60 -27.20 -3.78
CA ASP A 95 12.86 -27.26 -3.06
C ASP A 95 13.56 -25.88 -3.09
N CYS A 96 12.85 -24.86 -2.67
CA CYS A 96 13.33 -23.47 -2.73
C CYS A 96 14.33 -23.12 -1.61
N GLN A 97 14.51 -24.01 -0.62
CA GLN A 97 15.37 -23.81 0.55
C GLN A 97 15.10 -22.50 1.30
N PHE A 98 13.89 -21.94 1.12
CA PHE A 98 13.48 -20.65 1.70
C PHE A 98 14.45 -19.49 1.47
N LYS A 99 15.10 -19.46 0.28
CA LYS A 99 16.12 -18.45 -0.08
C LYS A 99 15.63 -16.99 0.02
N CYS A 100 14.32 -16.76 0.10
CA CYS A 100 13.77 -15.44 0.39
C CYS A 100 14.13 -14.92 1.80
N LEU A 101 14.47 -15.80 2.74
CA LEU A 101 14.92 -15.41 4.08
C LEU A 101 16.33 -14.77 4.06
N ASP A 102 17.14 -15.07 3.05
CA ASP A 102 18.45 -14.44 2.84
C ASP A 102 18.32 -12.98 2.38
N HIS A 103 17.08 -12.55 1.99
CA HIS A 103 16.75 -11.23 1.48
C HIS A 103 15.54 -10.65 2.22
N PRO A 104 15.63 -10.31 3.51
CA PRO A 104 14.49 -9.83 4.30
C PRO A 104 13.87 -8.56 3.73
N GLU A 105 14.66 -7.67 3.11
CA GLU A 105 14.19 -6.45 2.42
C GLU A 105 13.78 -6.70 0.96
N GLY A 106 13.92 -7.94 0.47
CA GLY A 106 13.73 -8.29 -0.93
C GLY A 106 14.96 -7.98 -1.80
N MET A 107 14.87 -8.33 -3.09
CA MET A 107 15.91 -8.10 -4.09
C MET A 107 15.55 -6.89 -4.95
N THR A 108 16.33 -5.82 -4.87
CA THR A 108 16.10 -4.59 -5.64
C THR A 108 16.48 -4.79 -7.10
N LEU A 109 15.57 -4.47 -8.01
CA LEU A 109 15.81 -4.32 -9.44
C LEU A 109 16.03 -2.85 -9.78
N LYS A 110 17.10 -2.59 -10.54
CA LYS A 110 17.45 -1.24 -10.99
C LYS A 110 17.16 -1.07 -12.48
N THR A 111 16.87 0.17 -12.87
CA THR A 111 16.83 0.57 -14.29
C THR A 111 18.23 0.49 -14.89
N ARG A 112 18.34 0.66 -16.20
CA ARG A 112 19.64 0.73 -16.89
C ARG A 112 20.50 1.90 -16.41
N GLU A 113 19.86 2.98 -15.97
CA GLU A 113 20.49 4.19 -15.43
C GLU A 113 20.91 4.02 -13.95
N GLY A 114 20.63 2.85 -13.36
CA GLY A 114 21.02 2.53 -11.97
C GLY A 114 20.00 2.97 -10.91
N GLN A 115 18.84 3.50 -11.30
CA GLN A 115 17.79 3.89 -10.35
C GLN A 115 17.08 2.65 -9.82
N SER A 116 16.88 2.58 -8.49
CA SER A 116 16.07 1.54 -7.85
C SER A 116 14.60 1.69 -8.26
N PHE A 117 14.03 0.63 -8.84
CA PHE A 117 12.72 0.68 -9.47
C PHE A 117 11.73 -0.31 -8.84
N LEU A 118 12.11 -1.57 -8.76
CA LEU A 118 11.27 -2.63 -8.18
C LEU A 118 12.01 -3.37 -7.08
N CYS A 119 11.24 -3.99 -6.19
CA CYS A 119 11.72 -4.94 -5.20
C CYS A 119 10.98 -6.27 -5.40
N ILE A 120 11.73 -7.36 -5.50
CA ILE A 120 11.16 -8.70 -5.65
C ILE A 120 11.42 -9.50 -4.39
N ASN A 121 10.37 -10.10 -3.84
CA ASN A 121 10.48 -11.08 -2.76
C ASN A 121 9.51 -12.24 -2.98
N GLY A 122 10.03 -13.42 -3.15
CA GLY A 122 9.22 -14.61 -3.40
C GLY A 122 8.39 -14.47 -4.68
N ILE A 123 7.08 -14.43 -4.54
CA ILE A 123 6.14 -14.27 -5.65
C ILE A 123 5.71 -12.80 -5.86
N GLN A 124 6.13 -11.89 -4.99
CA GLN A 124 5.72 -10.49 -5.03
C GLN A 124 6.70 -9.64 -5.84
N THR A 125 6.12 -8.76 -6.66
CA THR A 125 6.82 -7.60 -7.24
C THR A 125 6.27 -6.36 -6.58
N MET A 126 7.14 -5.61 -5.93
CA MET A 126 6.80 -4.41 -5.15
C MET A 126 7.55 -3.18 -5.68
N SER A 127 7.16 -2.00 -5.26
CA SER A 127 7.97 -0.80 -5.45
C SER A 127 9.29 -0.92 -4.68
N ALA A 128 10.38 -0.33 -5.20
CA ALA A 128 11.64 -0.24 -4.47
C ALA A 128 11.52 0.75 -3.29
N GLN A 129 10.95 1.93 -3.57
CA GLN A 129 10.65 2.94 -2.56
C GLN A 129 9.42 2.54 -1.73
N SER A 130 9.34 3.03 -0.50
CA SER A 130 8.16 2.89 0.34
C SER A 130 7.20 4.06 0.13
N TYR A 131 5.95 3.74 -0.14
CA TYR A 131 4.85 4.70 -0.09
C TYR A 131 4.70 5.23 1.33
N ASN A 132 4.54 6.54 1.49
CA ASN A 132 4.47 7.17 2.81
C ASN A 132 3.53 8.37 2.80
N LEU A 133 2.39 8.21 3.45
CA LEU A 133 1.37 9.23 3.60
C LEU A 133 1.28 9.80 5.03
N LEU A 134 2.36 9.73 5.81
CA LEU A 134 2.35 10.22 7.19
C LEU A 134 1.91 11.70 7.28
N ALA A 135 2.38 12.54 6.35
CA ALA A 135 2.01 13.95 6.28
C ALA A 135 0.53 14.18 5.92
N GLU A 136 -0.13 13.21 5.29
CA GLU A 136 -1.53 13.27 4.89
C GLU A 136 -2.51 12.72 5.95
N VAL A 137 -2.01 12.17 7.05
CA VAL A 137 -2.86 11.62 8.13
C VAL A 137 -3.83 12.68 8.71
N PRO A 138 -3.44 13.95 8.92
CA PRO A 138 -4.40 14.98 9.35
C PRO A 138 -5.56 15.14 8.36
N THR A 139 -5.28 15.20 7.07
CA THR A 139 -6.29 15.26 6.01
C THR A 139 -7.20 14.04 6.00
N MET A 140 -6.64 12.84 6.15
CA MET A 140 -7.43 11.61 6.23
C MET A 140 -8.34 11.58 7.45
N ARG A 141 -7.88 12.11 8.57
CA ARG A 141 -8.69 12.27 9.79
C ARG A 141 -9.87 13.23 9.57
N GLU A 142 -9.63 14.36 8.90
CA GLU A 142 -10.69 15.32 8.53
C GLU A 142 -11.70 14.71 7.56
N MET A 143 -11.25 13.88 6.62
CA MET A 143 -12.10 13.11 5.73
C MET A 143 -12.94 12.05 6.46
N GLY A 144 -12.53 11.62 7.65
CA GLY A 144 -13.17 10.54 8.40
C GLY A 144 -12.76 9.13 7.93
N ILE A 145 -11.57 8.98 7.35
CA ILE A 145 -11.04 7.66 6.97
C ILE A 145 -10.98 6.75 8.21
N ASP A 146 -11.51 5.54 8.08
CA ASP A 146 -11.73 4.64 9.21
C ASP A 146 -10.43 3.94 9.64
N ILE A 147 -9.59 3.52 8.68
CA ILE A 147 -8.43 2.66 8.95
C ILE A 147 -7.24 3.09 8.10
N LEU A 148 -6.06 3.11 8.73
CA LEU A 148 -4.76 3.32 8.10
C LEU A 148 -4.02 1.97 8.04
N ARG A 149 -3.68 1.51 6.82
CA ARG A 149 -2.94 0.25 6.61
C ARG A 149 -1.45 0.52 6.51
N ILE A 150 -0.67 -0.11 7.38
CA ILE A 150 0.78 -0.13 7.34
C ILE A 150 1.24 -1.53 6.92
N SER A 151 2.06 -1.62 5.88
CA SER A 151 2.75 -2.86 5.54
C SER A 151 4.00 -2.98 6.41
N PRO A 152 4.16 -4.07 7.19
CA PRO A 152 5.34 -4.23 8.02
C PRO A 152 6.59 -4.46 7.18
N GLN A 153 7.73 -4.09 7.72
CA GLN A 153 9.05 -4.34 7.16
C GLN A 153 10.00 -4.90 8.24
N PRO A 154 11.13 -5.49 7.89
CA PRO A 154 12.03 -6.14 8.87
C PRO A 154 12.56 -5.19 9.94
N THR A 155 12.77 -3.92 9.59
CA THR A 155 13.31 -2.88 10.47
C THR A 155 12.31 -1.73 10.64
N TYR A 156 12.39 -0.99 11.73
CA TYR A 156 11.62 0.25 11.99
C TYR A 156 10.08 0.12 12.04
N THR A 157 9.50 -1.07 11.99
CA THR A 157 8.04 -1.22 12.01
C THR A 157 7.40 -0.60 13.26
N ALA A 158 8.03 -0.75 14.43
CA ALA A 158 7.51 -0.17 15.67
C ALA A 158 7.52 1.37 15.65
N GLU A 159 8.60 1.96 15.16
CA GLU A 159 8.78 3.41 15.01
C GLU A 159 7.79 3.99 14.00
N ILE A 160 7.60 3.31 12.89
CA ILE A 160 6.62 3.67 11.86
C ILE A 160 5.21 3.67 12.45
N VAL A 161 4.82 2.60 13.14
CA VAL A 161 3.50 2.50 13.78
C VAL A 161 3.33 3.61 14.84
N ALA A 162 4.37 3.89 15.64
CA ALA A 162 4.33 4.96 16.64
C ALA A 162 4.14 6.35 16.00
N ALA A 163 4.80 6.63 14.86
CA ALA A 163 4.65 7.87 14.14
C ALA A 163 3.24 8.05 13.58
N PHE A 164 2.67 7.01 12.93
CA PHE A 164 1.30 7.04 12.44
C PHE A 164 0.28 7.13 13.58
N ASP A 165 0.52 6.46 14.72
CA ASP A 165 -0.33 6.59 15.91
C ASP A 165 -0.28 8.02 16.48
N ALA A 166 0.90 8.64 16.54
CA ALA A 166 1.03 10.04 16.95
C ALA A 166 0.23 10.97 16.03
N ALA A 167 0.41 10.83 14.69
CA ALA A 167 -0.25 11.67 13.71
C ALA A 167 -1.79 11.53 13.75
N ARG A 168 -2.33 10.31 13.83
CA ARG A 168 -3.78 10.09 13.91
C ARG A 168 -4.40 10.68 15.19
N ASN A 169 -3.62 10.79 16.27
CA ASN A 169 -4.03 11.40 17.52
C ASN A 169 -3.73 12.91 17.57
N GLY A 170 -3.36 13.54 16.46
CA GLY A 170 -3.07 14.97 16.37
C GLY A 170 -1.77 15.41 17.05
N ARG A 171 -0.86 14.47 17.32
CA ARG A 171 0.47 14.75 17.86
C ARG A 171 1.47 14.93 16.71
N PRO A 172 2.51 15.76 16.87
CA PRO A 172 3.57 15.91 15.88
C PRO A 172 4.22 14.56 15.56
N ALA A 173 4.43 14.30 14.27
CA ALA A 173 5.13 13.13 13.77
C ALA A 173 5.88 13.49 12.49
N ALA A 174 7.05 12.89 12.28
CA ALA A 174 7.85 13.05 11.09
C ALA A 174 8.33 11.68 10.59
N ALA A 175 8.46 11.55 9.26
CA ALA A 175 9.07 10.39 8.66
C ALA A 175 10.58 10.47 8.78
N ASP A 176 11.23 9.31 8.94
CA ASP A 176 12.67 9.18 8.92
C ASP A 176 13.11 8.55 7.59
N ALA A 177 14.08 9.17 6.92
CA ALA A 177 14.65 8.65 5.68
C ALA A 177 15.28 7.25 5.85
N ALA A 178 15.70 6.90 7.06
CA ALA A 178 16.25 5.58 7.38
C ALA A 178 15.20 4.45 7.25
N TRP A 179 13.90 4.77 7.23
CA TRP A 179 12.85 3.74 7.09
C TRP A 179 12.92 3.00 5.75
N ASN A 180 13.38 3.67 4.70
CA ASN A 180 13.72 3.00 3.45
C ASN A 180 14.89 3.71 2.75
N PRO A 181 16.07 3.08 2.64
CA PRO A 181 17.24 3.65 1.94
C PRO A 181 16.99 3.96 0.46
N GLU A 182 16.01 3.28 -0.18
CA GLU A 182 15.64 3.53 -1.58
C GLU A 182 14.73 4.77 -1.73
N GLY A 183 14.28 5.34 -0.63
CA GLY A 183 13.45 6.55 -0.57
C GLY A 183 12.00 6.31 -0.19
N LEU A 184 11.34 7.42 0.15
CA LEU A 184 9.92 7.51 0.48
C LEU A 184 9.19 8.25 -0.64
N VAL A 185 8.01 7.79 -1.04
CA VAL A 185 7.22 8.36 -2.17
C VAL A 185 5.76 8.51 -1.80
N ASP A 186 5.05 9.43 -2.47
CA ASP A 186 3.63 9.72 -2.23
C ASP A 186 2.85 10.08 -3.51
N GLY A 187 3.49 9.93 -4.68
CA GLY A 187 2.99 10.47 -5.95
C GLY A 187 1.58 10.05 -6.31
N TYR A 188 1.20 8.80 -6.14
CA TYR A 188 -0.14 8.31 -6.48
C TYR A 188 -1.25 9.07 -5.73
N TRP A 189 -1.04 9.41 -4.46
CA TRP A 189 -2.01 10.16 -3.67
C TRP A 189 -2.35 11.52 -4.30
N PHE A 190 -1.39 12.13 -4.96
CA PHE A 190 -1.53 13.42 -5.63
C PHE A 190 -1.84 13.34 -7.12
N GLY A 191 -1.99 12.14 -7.67
CA GLY A 191 -2.23 11.92 -9.10
C GLY A 191 -0.96 11.99 -9.96
N ASP A 192 0.20 11.88 -9.34
CA ASP A 192 1.50 11.84 -10.01
C ASP A 192 1.98 10.39 -10.21
N ALA A 193 3.13 10.22 -10.86
CA ALA A 193 3.77 8.91 -10.97
C ALA A 193 4.08 8.33 -9.57
N GLY A 194 3.93 7.02 -9.40
CA GLY A 194 4.12 6.34 -8.11
C GLY A 194 5.51 6.52 -7.49
N ILE A 195 6.52 6.85 -8.30
CA ILE A 195 7.89 7.15 -7.86
C ILE A 195 8.10 8.63 -7.49
N ALA A 196 7.09 9.48 -7.65
CA ALA A 196 7.17 10.89 -7.30
C ALA A 196 7.09 11.08 -5.78
N GLN A 197 7.75 12.15 -5.31
CA GLN A 197 7.79 12.52 -3.90
C GLN A 197 7.51 14.02 -3.80
N ARG A 198 6.32 14.39 -3.29
CA ARG A 198 5.92 15.79 -3.17
C ARG A 198 6.35 16.44 -1.86
N HIS A 199 6.19 15.75 -0.73
CA HIS A 199 6.42 16.37 0.58
C HIS A 199 7.87 16.72 0.87
N THR A 200 8.85 16.03 0.28
CA THR A 200 10.27 16.37 0.45
C THR A 200 10.68 17.62 -0.32
N GLN A 201 10.01 17.91 -1.45
CA GLN A 201 10.28 19.15 -2.20
C GLN A 201 9.84 20.40 -1.42
N ALA A 202 8.69 20.33 -0.74
CA ALA A 202 8.20 21.45 0.07
C ALA A 202 9.12 21.83 1.24
N VAL A 203 9.79 20.84 1.85
CA VAL A 203 10.74 21.10 2.97
C VAL A 203 12.04 21.75 2.45
N THR A 204 12.48 21.38 1.25
CA THR A 204 13.70 21.95 0.64
C THR A 204 13.48 23.40 0.18
N GLU A 205 12.29 23.72 -0.33
CA GLU A 205 11.93 25.09 -0.73
C GLU A 205 11.80 26.06 0.45
N LEU A 206 11.36 25.57 1.62
CA LEU A 206 11.26 26.38 2.86
C LEU A 206 12.61 26.62 3.55
N GLN A 207 13.64 25.84 3.25
CA GLN A 207 15.00 26.01 3.77
C GLN A 207 15.90 26.85 2.84
N GLY A 208 15.44 27.18 1.64
CA GLY A 208 16.17 27.97 0.65
C GLY A 208 15.65 29.39 0.44
N ALA A 209 14.77 29.90 1.31
CA ALA A 209 14.21 31.26 1.24
C ALA A 209 14.72 32.18 2.36
#